data_0ac85902436972a7dfc1b996aa67bd43
#
_entry.id   0ac85902436972a7dfc1b996aa67bd43
#
_cell.length_a   1.000
_cell.length_b   1.000
_cell.length_c   1.000
_cell.angle_alpha   90.00
_cell.angle_beta   90.00
_cell.angle_gamma   90.00
#
_symmetry.space_group_name_H-M   'P 1'
#
loop_
_entity.id
_entity.type
_entity.pdbx_description
1 polymer ?
#
loop_
_entity_poly.entity_id
_entity_poly.type
_entity_poly.pdbx_seq_one_letter_code
_entity_poly.pdbx_strand_id
1 'polypeptide(L)'
;SPEEINIYILDFSAETLTAFAKAPQVGDVVLAHEQEKVTNLIKLLLGQMQTRKKLFADYGGDINSFNSSENKKVASIIVVINNYAAFLEMYEDYENDMLNLTREGTKYGIYFILTATATNALRFRMLQNIGQSYVLQMTDETDYAAVLGKTGGLVPEKIKGRGLFKSDEIYEFQIAHAFECENQFAAVRNYCEEMRKKYPSIRARKIPVLPEQVNLEFIQPFVNEQSLMIPVGVETESLEVSYLNMSKQYISCVYAEGKDYTAFISMLGYMSAAMANINTTVIDSENQLKHYDKANYLFSKKSISEGIDTLFATVLERHNTIKDAENEGKEIPQYPLEVVIISSLYALKEQLEEKENEKLALVLEKGSQKLNVRIIIAESAKCIASYNFEKWYKTNISQTDGIWIGNGITDQYYLKLTKTTSEMTQEISNQYGYSVKAGKAVKVKLIYEGEVE
;
A
#
# COMPACT_ATOMS: atom_id res chain seq x y z
N SER A 1 25.86 -7.70 -5.32
CA SER A 1 24.76 -8.38 -4.60
C SER A 1 23.52 -7.51 -4.61
N PRO A 2 22.30 -8.05 -4.36
CA PRO A 2 21.09 -7.25 -4.22
C PRO A 2 21.11 -6.26 -3.04
N GLU A 3 21.99 -6.47 -2.08
CA GLU A 3 22.20 -5.56 -0.94
C GLU A 3 23.02 -4.32 -1.33
N GLU A 4 23.71 -4.35 -2.46
CA GLU A 4 24.55 -3.26 -2.94
C GLU A 4 23.90 -2.50 -4.10
N ILE A 5 23.18 -3.21 -4.97
CA ILE A 5 22.58 -2.65 -6.17
C ILE A 5 21.18 -3.23 -6.38
N ASN A 6 20.21 -2.33 -6.59
CA ASN A 6 18.87 -2.67 -7.04
C ASN A 6 18.64 -2.03 -8.42
N ILE A 7 18.05 -2.77 -9.34
CA ILE A 7 17.85 -2.35 -10.72
C ILE A 7 16.36 -2.37 -11.05
N TYR A 8 15.86 -1.31 -11.66
CA TYR A 8 14.52 -1.24 -12.24
C TYR A 8 14.65 -0.94 -13.73
N ILE A 9 13.96 -1.69 -14.56
CA ILE A 9 14.04 -1.59 -16.00
C ILE A 9 12.68 -1.19 -16.56
N LEU A 10 12.63 -0.11 -17.31
CA LEU A 10 11.49 0.33 -18.10
C LEU A 10 11.79 0.04 -19.58
N ASP A 11 11.13 -0.95 -20.20
CA ASP A 11 11.38 -1.34 -21.58
C ASP A 11 10.27 -0.83 -22.51
N PHE A 12 10.52 0.31 -23.14
CA PHE A 12 9.63 0.98 -24.10
C PHE A 12 10.03 0.68 -25.56
N SER A 13 10.66 -0.47 -25.81
CA SER A 13 11.08 -0.88 -27.14
C SER A 13 10.63 -2.31 -27.43
N ALA A 14 11.53 -3.21 -27.73
CA ALA A 14 11.24 -4.56 -28.21
C ALA A 14 11.09 -5.63 -27.10
N GLU A 15 10.90 -5.23 -25.85
CA GLU A 15 10.72 -6.10 -24.68
C GLU A 15 11.84 -7.12 -24.43
N THR A 16 13.02 -6.88 -25.04
CA THR A 16 14.17 -7.79 -24.94
C THR A 16 14.82 -7.78 -23.56
N LEU A 17 14.61 -6.72 -22.78
CA LEU A 17 15.15 -6.60 -21.42
C LEU A 17 14.41 -7.47 -20.39
N THR A 18 13.29 -8.11 -20.75
CA THR A 18 12.61 -9.11 -19.92
C THR A 18 13.51 -10.31 -19.59
N ALA A 19 14.59 -10.55 -20.36
CA ALA A 19 15.60 -11.54 -20.02
C ALA A 19 16.22 -11.34 -18.61
N PHE A 20 16.27 -10.11 -18.13
CA PHE A 20 16.82 -9.75 -16.82
C PHE A 20 15.87 -9.94 -15.64
N ALA A 21 14.58 -10.21 -15.86
CA ALA A 21 13.56 -10.28 -14.82
C ALA A 21 13.83 -11.32 -13.70
N LYS A 22 14.68 -12.31 -13.99
CA LYS A 22 15.05 -13.35 -13.01
C LYS A 22 16.26 -12.98 -12.13
N ALA A 23 16.99 -11.94 -12.48
CA ALA A 23 18.16 -11.51 -11.72
C ALA A 23 17.74 -11.03 -10.31
N PRO A 24 18.43 -11.46 -9.25
CA PRO A 24 18.05 -11.09 -7.87
C PRO A 24 18.20 -9.58 -7.59
N GLN A 25 19.05 -8.87 -8.35
CA GLN A 25 19.22 -7.42 -8.28
C GLN A 25 18.10 -6.65 -8.97
N VAL A 26 17.33 -7.29 -9.87
CA VAL A 26 16.25 -6.65 -10.62
C VAL A 26 14.96 -6.72 -9.81
N GLY A 27 14.49 -5.56 -9.38
CA GLY A 27 13.22 -5.44 -8.68
C GLY A 27 12.04 -5.72 -9.61
N ASP A 28 12.06 -5.08 -10.79
CA ASP A 28 11.06 -5.35 -11.83
C ASP A 28 11.58 -4.95 -13.23
N VAL A 29 10.98 -5.56 -14.28
CA VAL A 29 11.07 -5.14 -15.67
C VAL A 29 9.67 -4.73 -16.09
N VAL A 30 9.47 -3.45 -16.35
CA VAL A 30 8.17 -2.82 -16.63
C VAL A 30 8.03 -2.55 -18.11
N LEU A 31 6.94 -3.00 -18.70
CA LEU A 31 6.62 -2.79 -20.10
C LEU A 31 5.77 -1.52 -20.30
N ALA A 32 5.74 -1.00 -21.51
CA ALA A 32 5.08 0.27 -21.84
C ALA A 32 3.59 0.32 -21.42
N HIS A 33 2.88 -0.80 -21.48
CA HIS A 33 1.46 -0.89 -21.16
C HIS A 33 1.16 -1.02 -19.64
N GLU A 34 2.18 -1.25 -18.81
CA GLU A 34 2.03 -1.44 -17.35
C GLU A 34 2.01 -0.10 -16.61
N GLN A 35 1.03 0.75 -16.90
CA GLN A 35 0.93 2.12 -16.42
C GLN A 35 1.01 2.25 -14.88
N GLU A 36 0.34 1.34 -14.16
CA GLU A 36 0.37 1.34 -12.69
C GLU A 36 1.78 1.16 -12.16
N LYS A 37 2.56 0.24 -12.72
CA LYS A 37 3.95 0.00 -12.30
C LYS A 37 4.85 1.19 -12.62
N VAL A 38 4.67 1.85 -13.77
CA VAL A 38 5.43 3.07 -14.11
C VAL A 38 5.17 4.15 -13.07
N THR A 39 3.89 4.44 -12.80
CA THR A 39 3.48 5.42 -11.78
C THR A 39 4.05 5.09 -10.41
N ASN A 40 3.94 3.84 -9.99
CA ASN A 40 4.40 3.41 -8.66
C ASN A 40 5.92 3.38 -8.55
N LEU A 41 6.65 3.09 -9.64
CA LEU A 41 8.10 3.22 -9.66
C LEU A 41 8.53 4.67 -9.43
N ILE A 42 7.94 5.63 -10.13
CA ILE A 42 8.28 7.06 -9.95
C ILE A 42 7.98 7.51 -8.52
N LYS A 43 6.82 7.15 -7.96
CA LYS A 43 6.49 7.41 -6.55
C LYS A 43 7.52 6.76 -5.60
N LEU A 44 7.91 5.51 -5.87
CA LEU A 44 8.92 4.79 -5.09
C LEU A 44 10.26 5.54 -5.09
N LEU A 45 10.74 5.98 -6.26
CA LEU A 45 12.02 6.69 -6.41
C LEU A 45 12.00 8.03 -5.68
N LEU A 46 10.95 8.83 -5.84
CA LEU A 46 10.77 10.10 -5.14
C LEU A 46 10.71 9.88 -3.61
N GLY A 47 9.97 8.88 -3.16
CA GLY A 47 9.90 8.51 -1.75
C GLY A 47 11.25 8.06 -1.19
N GLN A 48 12.00 7.22 -1.94
CA GLN A 48 13.35 6.80 -1.58
C GLN A 48 14.31 7.99 -1.48
N MET A 49 14.25 8.92 -2.42
CA MET A 49 15.08 10.13 -2.39
C MET A 49 14.80 10.96 -1.13
N GLN A 50 13.54 11.16 -0.76
CA GLN A 50 13.17 11.90 0.46
C GLN A 50 13.59 11.17 1.74
N THR A 51 13.41 9.86 1.79
CA THR A 51 13.83 9.03 2.93
C THR A 51 15.35 9.09 3.12
N ARG A 52 16.11 8.92 2.02
CA ARG A 52 17.57 8.96 2.03
C ARG A 52 18.11 10.34 2.37
N LYS A 53 17.44 11.40 1.93
CA LYS A 53 17.79 12.79 2.30
C LYS A 53 17.76 12.98 3.83
N LYS A 54 16.75 12.44 4.49
CA LYS A 54 16.66 12.48 5.98
C LYS A 54 17.70 11.57 6.61
N LEU A 55 17.85 10.34 6.10
CA LEU A 55 18.74 9.32 6.65
C LEU A 55 20.22 9.74 6.56
N PHE A 56 20.63 10.40 5.49
CA PHE A 56 22.02 10.79 5.26
C PHE A 56 22.40 12.13 5.89
N ALA A 57 21.42 12.89 6.42
CA ALA A 57 21.66 14.24 6.94
C ALA A 57 22.82 14.32 7.95
N ASP A 58 22.88 13.37 8.88
CA ASP A 58 23.92 13.32 9.92
C ASP A 58 25.23 12.64 9.45
N TYR A 59 25.29 12.19 8.18
CA TYR A 59 26.40 11.42 7.59
C TYR A 59 27.01 12.10 6.37
N GLY A 60 27.04 13.42 6.32
CA GLY A 60 27.60 14.16 5.18
C GLY A 60 26.64 14.41 4.03
N GLY A 61 25.41 13.86 4.11
CA GLY A 61 24.29 14.15 3.21
C GLY A 61 24.32 13.41 1.86
N ASP A 62 25.19 12.40 1.68
CA ASP A 62 25.28 11.60 0.47
C ASP A 62 25.49 10.11 0.76
N ILE A 63 25.24 9.26 -0.25
CA ILE A 63 25.30 7.79 -0.12
C ILE A 63 26.71 7.28 0.18
N ASN A 64 27.76 7.90 -0.36
CA ASN A 64 29.13 7.41 -0.18
C ASN A 64 29.57 7.64 1.27
N SER A 65 29.32 8.83 1.80
CA SER A 65 29.60 9.17 3.19
C SER A 65 28.81 8.27 4.14
N PHE A 66 27.52 8.01 3.84
CA PHE A 66 26.69 7.12 4.65
C PHE A 66 27.19 5.68 4.61
N ASN A 67 27.46 5.12 3.42
CA ASN A 67 27.91 3.73 3.26
C ASN A 67 29.35 3.49 3.77
N SER A 68 30.14 4.56 3.92
CA SER A 68 31.48 4.49 4.52
C SER A 68 31.43 4.48 6.05
N SER A 69 30.30 4.83 6.66
CA SER A 69 30.11 4.74 8.10
C SER A 69 29.96 3.29 8.56
N GLU A 70 30.43 2.96 9.77
CA GLU A 70 30.42 1.59 10.30
C GLU A 70 28.99 1.02 10.39
N ASN A 71 28.82 -0.23 9.93
CA ASN A 71 27.60 -1.04 10.03
C ASN A 71 26.34 -0.49 9.31
N LYS A 72 26.49 0.45 8.37
CA LYS A 72 25.36 0.98 7.62
C LYS A 72 25.62 0.88 6.11
N LYS A 73 24.73 0.21 5.40
CA LYS A 73 24.79 0.11 3.93
C LYS A 73 23.38 0.27 3.35
N VAL A 74 23.29 1.07 2.33
CA VAL A 74 22.08 1.25 1.52
C VAL A 74 22.44 0.95 0.07
N ALA A 75 21.65 0.08 -0.56
CA ALA A 75 21.85 -0.28 -1.95
C ALA A 75 21.68 0.92 -2.88
N SER A 76 22.55 1.05 -3.87
CA SER A 76 22.34 1.95 -5.01
C SER A 76 21.15 1.48 -5.85
N ILE A 77 20.40 2.41 -6.42
CA ILE A 77 19.28 2.14 -7.32
C ILE A 77 19.71 2.56 -8.71
N ILE A 78 19.63 1.65 -9.68
CA ILE A 78 19.85 1.92 -11.09
C ILE A 78 18.53 1.78 -11.82
N VAL A 79 18.12 2.83 -12.52
CA VAL A 79 16.90 2.84 -13.34
C VAL A 79 17.33 2.87 -14.81
N VAL A 80 16.97 1.82 -15.54
CA VAL A 80 17.20 1.72 -16.97
C VAL A 80 15.92 2.07 -17.70
N ILE A 81 15.94 3.07 -18.58
CA ILE A 81 14.80 3.41 -19.45
C ILE A 81 15.23 3.18 -20.90
N ASN A 82 14.73 2.11 -21.47
CA ASN A 82 14.98 1.78 -22.87
C ASN A 82 13.97 2.51 -23.76
N ASN A 83 14.45 3.36 -24.66
CA ASN A 83 13.70 4.29 -25.49
C ASN A 83 12.99 5.40 -24.69
N TYR A 84 13.79 6.33 -24.16
CA TYR A 84 13.31 7.45 -23.36
C TYR A 84 12.32 8.37 -24.09
N ALA A 85 12.41 8.49 -25.42
CA ALA A 85 11.46 9.26 -26.22
C ALA A 85 10.05 8.67 -26.11
N ALA A 86 9.91 7.36 -26.31
CA ALA A 86 8.61 6.68 -26.18
C ALA A 86 8.07 6.75 -24.73
N PHE A 87 8.95 6.68 -23.73
CA PHE A 87 8.55 6.90 -22.35
C PHE A 87 7.93 8.30 -22.16
N LEU A 88 8.55 9.36 -22.64
CA LEU A 88 8.03 10.73 -22.49
C LEU A 88 6.74 10.97 -23.28
N GLU A 89 6.58 10.37 -24.45
CA GLU A 89 5.34 10.47 -25.23
C GLU A 89 4.14 9.89 -24.47
N MET A 90 4.35 8.79 -23.75
CA MET A 90 3.28 8.12 -23.01
C MET A 90 3.05 8.71 -21.60
N TYR A 91 4.10 9.29 -21.01
CA TYR A 91 4.13 9.71 -19.59
C TYR A 91 4.69 11.13 -19.44
N GLU A 92 4.21 12.09 -20.26
CA GLU A 92 4.68 13.49 -20.26
C GLU A 92 4.54 14.17 -18.89
N ASP A 93 3.51 13.82 -18.13
CA ASP A 93 3.26 14.37 -16.78
C ASP A 93 4.43 14.14 -15.81
N TYR A 94 5.24 13.11 -16.03
CA TYR A 94 6.40 12.80 -15.17
C TYR A 94 7.70 13.47 -15.61
N GLU A 95 7.70 14.32 -16.63
CA GLU A 95 8.93 14.98 -17.09
C GLU A 95 9.63 15.76 -15.97
N ASN A 96 8.89 16.53 -15.18
CA ASN A 96 9.43 17.30 -14.08
C ASN A 96 9.99 16.42 -12.96
N ASP A 97 9.34 15.29 -12.66
CA ASP A 97 9.82 14.32 -11.69
C ASP A 97 11.12 13.67 -12.16
N MET A 98 11.19 13.30 -13.44
CA MET A 98 12.41 12.77 -14.05
C MET A 98 13.56 13.77 -14.04
N LEU A 99 13.31 15.05 -14.35
CA LEU A 99 14.29 16.13 -14.22
C LEU A 99 14.81 16.28 -12.80
N ASN A 100 13.93 16.19 -11.79
CA ASN A 100 14.31 16.25 -10.39
C ASN A 100 15.14 15.02 -9.97
N LEU A 101 14.68 13.82 -10.32
CA LEU A 101 15.33 12.56 -9.99
C LEU A 101 16.72 12.45 -10.63
N THR A 102 16.88 12.85 -11.90
CA THR A 102 18.19 12.82 -12.58
C THR A 102 19.16 13.86 -12.05
N ARG A 103 18.68 15.04 -11.61
CA ARG A 103 19.51 16.10 -11.05
C ARG A 103 19.98 15.79 -9.61
N GLU A 104 19.07 15.35 -8.74
CA GLU A 104 19.36 15.18 -7.31
C GLU A 104 19.70 13.73 -6.94
N GLY A 105 19.19 12.76 -7.72
CA GLY A 105 19.20 11.34 -7.37
C GLY A 105 20.58 10.76 -7.15
N THR A 106 21.57 11.16 -7.96
CA THR A 106 22.94 10.65 -7.85
C THR A 106 23.52 10.82 -6.44
N LYS A 107 23.26 11.95 -5.79
CA LYS A 107 23.67 12.23 -4.42
C LYS A 107 23.08 11.21 -3.42
N TYR A 108 21.88 10.72 -3.72
CA TYR A 108 21.16 9.76 -2.87
C TYR A 108 21.28 8.31 -3.39
N GLY A 109 22.20 8.05 -4.33
CA GLY A 109 22.45 6.73 -4.89
C GLY A 109 21.38 6.24 -5.85
N ILE A 110 20.71 7.13 -6.55
CA ILE A 110 19.75 6.83 -7.62
C ILE A 110 20.36 7.27 -8.95
N TYR A 111 20.61 6.32 -9.83
CA TYR A 111 21.31 6.51 -11.11
C TYR A 111 20.39 6.12 -12.26
N PHE A 112 20.55 6.79 -13.40
CA PHE A 112 19.76 6.54 -14.60
C PHE A 112 20.64 6.13 -15.78
N ILE A 113 20.18 5.13 -16.52
CA ILE A 113 20.70 4.72 -17.83
C ILE A 113 19.56 4.91 -18.82
N LEU A 114 19.70 5.87 -19.71
CA LEU A 114 18.69 6.20 -20.73
C LEU A 114 19.19 5.79 -22.09
N THR A 115 18.38 5.10 -22.89
CA THR A 115 18.67 4.90 -24.30
C THR A 115 17.75 5.75 -25.17
N ALA A 116 18.26 6.21 -26.27
CA ALA A 116 17.56 7.03 -27.25
C ALA A 116 17.97 6.66 -28.67
N THR A 117 17.06 6.78 -29.63
CA THR A 117 17.30 6.46 -31.02
C THR A 117 17.56 7.70 -31.89
N ALA A 118 17.37 8.90 -31.31
CA ALA A 118 17.57 10.17 -32.01
C ALA A 118 18.22 11.19 -31.07
N THR A 119 18.97 12.12 -31.64
CA THR A 119 19.74 13.16 -30.92
C THR A 119 18.84 14.15 -30.18
N ASN A 120 17.61 14.38 -30.66
CA ASN A 120 16.61 15.28 -30.08
C ASN A 120 15.66 14.58 -29.06
N ALA A 121 15.85 13.30 -28.79
CA ALA A 121 15.01 12.53 -27.89
C ALA A 121 15.08 13.00 -26.42
N LEU A 122 16.21 13.60 -26.02
CA LEU A 122 16.37 14.20 -24.71
C LEU A 122 16.39 15.73 -24.83
N ARG A 123 15.52 16.38 -24.09
CA ARG A 123 15.51 17.85 -24.00
C ARG A 123 16.82 18.35 -23.35
N PHE A 124 17.26 19.54 -23.71
CA PHE A 124 18.51 20.13 -23.24
C PHE A 124 18.68 20.11 -21.71
N ARG A 125 17.61 20.39 -20.96
CA ARG A 125 17.63 20.33 -19.50
C ARG A 125 17.93 18.94 -18.94
N MET A 126 17.46 17.89 -19.62
CA MET A 126 17.75 16.51 -19.24
C MET A 126 19.21 16.16 -19.54
N LEU A 127 19.71 16.53 -20.70
CA LEU A 127 21.11 16.29 -21.11
C LEU A 127 22.10 16.91 -20.11
N GLN A 128 21.80 18.08 -19.53
CA GLN A 128 22.64 18.69 -18.50
C GLN A 128 22.79 17.86 -17.21
N ASN A 129 21.84 16.98 -16.94
CA ASN A 129 21.88 16.09 -15.77
C ASN A 129 22.60 14.75 -16.08
N ILE A 130 22.89 14.46 -17.36
CA ILE A 130 23.55 13.22 -17.78
C ILE A 130 25.06 13.44 -17.79
N GLY A 131 25.77 12.75 -16.91
CA GLY A 131 27.21 12.90 -16.75
C GLY A 131 28.05 12.24 -17.85
N GLN A 132 27.50 11.22 -18.52
CA GLN A 132 28.22 10.47 -19.58
C GLN A 132 27.27 10.08 -20.70
N SER A 133 27.73 10.31 -21.94
CA SER A 133 27.02 9.91 -23.18
C SER A 133 27.88 8.98 -24.02
N TYR A 134 27.26 7.88 -24.48
CA TYR A 134 27.85 6.91 -25.41
C TYR A 134 27.00 6.93 -26.67
N VAL A 135 27.64 7.23 -27.83
CA VAL A 135 26.96 7.34 -29.11
C VAL A 135 27.40 6.19 -30.01
N LEU A 136 26.47 5.30 -30.34
CA LEU A 136 26.69 4.21 -31.27
C LEU A 136 26.61 4.71 -32.74
N GLN A 137 26.46 3.78 -33.68
CA GLN A 137 26.36 4.11 -35.10
C GLN A 137 25.20 5.07 -35.39
N MET A 138 25.53 6.22 -35.99
CA MET A 138 24.56 7.22 -36.45
C MET A 138 24.45 7.19 -37.97
N THR A 139 23.28 7.59 -38.48
CA THR A 139 23.06 7.70 -39.92
C THR A 139 23.76 8.93 -40.51
N ASP A 140 23.73 10.05 -39.79
CA ASP A 140 24.39 11.29 -40.14
C ASP A 140 25.61 11.52 -39.25
N GLU A 141 26.76 11.80 -39.87
CA GLU A 141 28.03 12.06 -39.18
C GLU A 141 27.97 13.33 -38.31
N THR A 142 27.09 14.28 -38.64
CA THR A 142 26.92 15.52 -37.86
C THR A 142 26.22 15.25 -36.53
N ASP A 143 25.49 14.17 -36.40
CA ASP A 143 24.79 13.78 -35.19
C ASP A 143 25.74 13.45 -34.01
N TYR A 144 26.94 12.93 -34.29
CA TYR A 144 27.96 12.75 -33.26
C TYR A 144 28.33 14.07 -32.58
N ALA A 145 28.49 15.14 -33.38
CA ALA A 145 28.81 16.46 -32.85
C ALA A 145 27.63 17.09 -32.06
N ALA A 146 26.40 16.77 -32.43
CA ALA A 146 25.22 17.24 -31.72
C ALA A 146 25.16 16.70 -30.28
N VAL A 147 25.64 15.47 -30.02
CA VAL A 147 25.62 14.84 -28.68
C VAL A 147 26.92 15.06 -27.92
N LEU A 148 28.07 14.90 -28.56
CA LEU A 148 29.38 14.89 -27.92
C LEU A 148 30.12 16.24 -27.98
N GLY A 149 29.64 17.17 -28.83
CA GLY A 149 30.33 18.41 -29.17
C GLY A 149 31.37 18.20 -30.28
N LYS A 150 32.39 19.03 -30.35
CA LYS A 150 33.39 18.98 -31.40
C LYS A 150 34.10 17.62 -31.41
N THR A 151 33.86 16.80 -32.43
CA THR A 151 34.49 15.48 -32.61
C THR A 151 35.82 15.53 -33.39
N GLY A 152 36.18 16.69 -33.92
CA GLY A 152 37.37 16.81 -34.78
C GLY A 152 37.30 16.03 -36.11
N GLY A 153 36.08 15.63 -36.52
CA GLY A 153 35.87 14.78 -37.70
C GLY A 153 36.00 13.27 -37.40
N LEU A 154 36.16 12.87 -36.14
CA LEU A 154 36.19 11.46 -35.76
C LEU A 154 34.80 10.84 -35.95
N VAL A 155 34.78 9.73 -36.72
CA VAL A 155 33.61 8.90 -36.98
C VAL A 155 33.99 7.45 -36.65
N PRO A 156 33.17 6.71 -35.89
CA PRO A 156 33.52 5.34 -35.54
C PRO A 156 33.46 4.41 -36.75
N GLU A 157 34.30 3.39 -36.76
CA GLU A 157 34.24 2.35 -37.78
C GLU A 157 32.83 1.70 -37.82
N LYS A 158 32.37 1.34 -39.02
CA LYS A 158 31.06 0.69 -39.27
C LYS A 158 31.06 -0.78 -38.82
N ILE A 159 31.39 -0.99 -37.56
CA ILE A 159 31.36 -2.29 -36.86
C ILE A 159 30.27 -2.29 -35.83
N LYS A 160 29.49 -3.36 -35.76
CA LYS A 160 28.40 -3.49 -34.77
C LYS A 160 28.93 -3.33 -33.34
N GLY A 161 28.32 -2.44 -32.58
CA GLY A 161 28.72 -2.14 -31.20
C GLY A 161 29.88 -1.17 -31.05
N ARG A 162 30.41 -0.62 -32.19
CA ARG A 162 31.40 0.45 -32.20
C ARG A 162 30.72 1.80 -32.01
N GLY A 163 31.35 2.72 -31.29
CA GLY A 163 30.76 4.03 -31.00
C GLY A 163 31.81 5.03 -30.47
N LEU A 164 31.34 6.23 -30.17
CA LEU A 164 32.13 7.31 -29.59
C LEU A 164 31.60 7.70 -28.21
N PHE A 165 32.50 8.11 -27.32
CA PHE A 165 32.17 8.76 -26.06
C PHE A 165 33.15 9.90 -25.76
N LYS A 166 32.72 10.83 -24.92
CA LYS A 166 33.55 11.95 -24.49
C LYS A 166 33.99 11.74 -23.03
N SER A 167 35.31 11.87 -22.80
CA SER A 167 35.92 12.07 -21.50
C SER A 167 36.61 13.45 -21.48
N ASP A 168 37.91 13.50 -21.35
CA ASP A 168 38.76 14.69 -21.61
C ASP A 168 38.80 14.98 -23.11
N GLU A 169 38.88 13.94 -23.94
CA GLU A 169 38.79 13.96 -25.40
C GLU A 169 37.68 13.01 -25.90
N ILE A 170 37.50 12.96 -27.23
CA ILE A 170 36.57 12.00 -27.86
C ILE A 170 37.34 10.71 -28.14
N TYR A 171 36.80 9.61 -27.62
CA TYR A 171 37.35 8.27 -27.77
C TYR A 171 36.38 7.36 -28.51
N GLU A 172 36.95 6.48 -29.34
CA GLU A 172 36.22 5.37 -29.92
C GLU A 172 36.20 4.18 -28.95
N PHE A 173 35.08 3.46 -28.86
CA PHE A 173 34.93 2.27 -28.02
C PHE A 173 34.25 1.12 -28.75
N GLN A 174 34.45 -0.08 -28.24
CA GLN A 174 33.76 -1.28 -28.68
C GLN A 174 33.00 -1.91 -27.51
N ILE A 175 31.72 -2.17 -27.72
CA ILE A 175 30.90 -2.93 -26.72
C ILE A 175 31.39 -4.39 -26.74
N ALA A 176 31.66 -4.92 -25.57
CA ALA A 176 31.95 -6.34 -25.38
C ALA A 176 30.69 -7.19 -25.41
N HIS A 177 30.76 -8.38 -25.99
CA HIS A 177 29.72 -9.38 -25.86
C HIS A 177 29.77 -10.00 -24.46
N ALA A 178 28.59 -10.13 -23.81
CA ALA A 178 28.51 -10.78 -22.51
C ALA A 178 28.69 -12.31 -22.60
N PHE A 179 28.25 -12.91 -23.72
CA PHE A 179 28.29 -14.36 -23.95
C PHE A 179 28.70 -14.65 -25.40
N GLU A 180 29.54 -15.68 -25.61
CA GLU A 180 29.87 -16.19 -26.94
C GLU A 180 28.78 -17.16 -27.43
N CYS A 181 27.61 -16.63 -27.82
CA CYS A 181 26.52 -17.43 -28.34
C CYS A 181 25.62 -16.60 -29.29
N GLU A 182 24.89 -17.29 -30.16
CA GLU A 182 23.96 -16.65 -31.08
C GLU A 182 22.72 -16.07 -30.37
N ASN A 183 22.19 -16.81 -29.35
CA ASN A 183 20.98 -16.40 -28.63
C ASN A 183 21.35 -15.72 -27.30
N GLN A 184 21.69 -14.45 -27.37
CA GLN A 184 22.03 -13.62 -26.20
C GLN A 184 20.88 -13.53 -25.18
N PHE A 185 19.62 -13.47 -25.63
CA PHE A 185 18.46 -13.41 -24.75
C PHE A 185 18.38 -14.65 -23.84
N ALA A 186 18.51 -15.84 -24.41
CA ALA A 186 18.49 -17.09 -23.63
C ALA A 186 19.69 -17.20 -22.67
N ALA A 187 20.88 -16.78 -23.13
CA ALA A 187 22.07 -16.80 -22.30
C ALA A 187 21.96 -15.86 -21.09
N VAL A 188 21.48 -14.64 -21.29
CA VAL A 188 21.23 -13.67 -20.20
C VAL A 188 20.21 -14.23 -19.23
N ARG A 189 19.09 -14.77 -19.73
CA ARG A 189 18.03 -15.34 -18.87
C ARG A 189 18.57 -16.49 -18.01
N ASN A 190 19.32 -17.42 -18.61
CA ASN A 190 19.92 -18.55 -17.88
C ASN A 190 20.91 -18.06 -16.81
N TYR A 191 21.76 -17.10 -17.14
CA TYR A 191 22.68 -16.50 -16.19
C TYR A 191 21.97 -15.82 -15.02
N CYS A 192 20.86 -15.11 -15.28
CA CYS A 192 20.03 -14.51 -14.24
C CYS A 192 19.39 -15.56 -13.33
N GLU A 193 18.96 -16.69 -13.89
CA GLU A 193 18.44 -17.82 -13.10
C GLU A 193 19.51 -18.47 -12.22
N GLU A 194 20.74 -18.61 -12.70
CA GLU A 194 21.87 -19.07 -11.90
C GLU A 194 22.23 -18.11 -10.77
N MET A 195 22.27 -16.81 -11.07
CA MET A 195 22.45 -15.79 -10.03
C MET A 195 21.35 -15.84 -8.96
N ARG A 196 20.10 -16.10 -9.35
CA ARG A 196 19.00 -16.26 -8.42
C ARG A 196 19.22 -17.43 -7.45
N LYS A 197 19.81 -18.55 -7.91
CA LYS A 197 20.16 -19.68 -7.04
C LYS A 197 21.26 -19.30 -6.04
N LYS A 198 22.17 -18.40 -6.44
CA LYS A 198 23.23 -17.91 -5.55
C LYS A 198 22.69 -16.99 -4.43
N TYR A 199 21.58 -16.28 -4.67
CA TYR A 199 20.93 -15.38 -3.71
C TYR A 199 19.47 -15.78 -3.46
N PRO A 200 19.20 -16.94 -2.78
CA PRO A 200 17.84 -17.48 -2.66
C PRO A 200 16.91 -16.60 -1.84
N SER A 201 17.44 -15.93 -0.81
CA SER A 201 16.64 -15.16 0.18
C SER A 201 16.75 -13.64 0.03
N ILE A 202 17.70 -13.14 -0.79
CA ILE A 202 17.97 -11.70 -0.92
C ILE A 202 17.60 -11.26 -2.32
N ARG A 203 16.69 -10.27 -2.41
CA ARG A 203 16.23 -9.71 -3.68
C ARG A 203 16.04 -8.21 -3.58
N ALA A 204 16.17 -7.55 -4.73
CA ALA A 204 15.68 -6.18 -4.87
C ALA A 204 14.16 -6.11 -4.60
N ARG A 205 13.73 -5.03 -3.97
CA ARG A 205 12.31 -4.79 -3.69
C ARG A 205 11.54 -4.67 -5.01
N LYS A 206 10.45 -5.40 -5.13
CA LYS A 206 9.53 -5.24 -6.27
C LYS A 206 8.85 -3.88 -6.23
N ILE A 207 8.43 -3.40 -7.39
CA ILE A 207 7.55 -2.24 -7.49
C ILE A 207 6.22 -2.64 -6.85
N PRO A 208 5.74 -1.90 -5.84
CA PRO A 208 4.47 -2.22 -5.22
C PRO A 208 3.33 -1.97 -6.21
N VAL A 209 2.41 -2.90 -6.31
CA VAL A 209 1.15 -2.77 -7.08
C VAL A 209 -0.03 -3.12 -6.20
N LEU A 210 -1.19 -2.57 -6.52
CA LEU A 210 -2.40 -2.93 -5.81
C LEU A 210 -2.71 -4.42 -6.10
N PRO A 211 -2.83 -5.28 -5.08
CA PRO A 211 -3.10 -6.70 -5.30
C PRO A 211 -4.45 -6.89 -6.02
N GLU A 212 -4.54 -7.86 -6.93
CA GLU A 212 -5.80 -8.18 -7.61
C GLU A 212 -6.90 -8.56 -6.61
N GLN A 213 -6.53 -9.27 -5.57
CA GLN A 213 -7.40 -9.61 -4.44
C GLN A 213 -6.67 -9.37 -3.12
N VAL A 214 -7.37 -8.76 -2.17
CA VAL A 214 -6.92 -8.65 -0.78
C VAL A 214 -7.61 -9.76 0.01
N ASN A 215 -7.14 -10.99 -0.16
CA ASN A 215 -7.65 -12.17 0.53
C ASN A 215 -6.93 -12.41 1.87
N LEU A 216 -7.33 -13.47 2.57
CA LEU A 216 -6.72 -13.87 3.84
C LEU A 216 -5.23 -14.14 3.74
N GLU A 217 -4.79 -14.85 2.70
CA GLU A 217 -3.39 -15.20 2.48
C GLU A 217 -2.51 -13.95 2.36
N PHE A 218 -3.01 -12.94 1.62
CA PHE A 218 -2.32 -11.67 1.45
C PHE A 218 -2.23 -10.87 2.75
N ILE A 219 -3.34 -10.76 3.51
CA ILE A 219 -3.46 -9.84 4.65
C ILE A 219 -2.93 -10.42 5.97
N GLN A 220 -2.94 -11.75 6.13
CA GLN A 220 -2.55 -12.42 7.36
C GLN A 220 -1.15 -12.05 7.88
N PRO A 221 -0.11 -11.87 7.05
CA PRO A 221 1.21 -11.45 7.52
C PRO A 221 1.24 -10.06 8.18
N PHE A 222 0.21 -9.24 7.97
CA PHE A 222 0.09 -7.89 8.53
C PHE A 222 -0.71 -7.85 9.84
N VAL A 223 -1.20 -8.99 10.31
CA VAL A 223 -1.83 -9.11 11.62
C VAL A 223 -0.75 -9.01 12.70
N ASN A 224 -0.82 -7.95 13.49
CA ASN A 224 0.05 -7.80 14.64
C ASN A 224 -0.72 -8.18 15.90
N GLU A 225 -0.38 -9.32 16.47
CA GLU A 225 -1.06 -9.90 17.64
C GLU A 225 -1.03 -8.99 18.88
N GLN A 226 -0.10 -8.04 18.95
CA GLN A 226 0.04 -7.13 20.11
C GLN A 226 -0.62 -5.76 19.86
N SER A 227 -1.14 -5.50 18.68
CA SER A 227 -1.78 -4.23 18.34
C SER A 227 -3.30 -4.33 18.39
N LEU A 228 -3.97 -3.22 18.74
CA LEU A 228 -5.43 -3.09 18.63
C LEU A 228 -5.85 -2.59 17.24
N MET A 229 -5.14 -3.04 16.20
CA MET A 229 -5.32 -2.59 14.82
C MET A 229 -5.67 -3.78 13.92
N ILE A 230 -6.93 -3.86 13.50
CA ILE A 230 -7.39 -4.91 12.58
C ILE A 230 -7.09 -4.46 11.15
N PRO A 231 -6.31 -5.21 10.36
CA PRO A 231 -6.10 -4.88 8.96
C PRO A 231 -7.41 -5.06 8.17
N VAL A 232 -7.80 -4.06 7.39
CA VAL A 232 -9.10 -4.02 6.69
C VAL A 232 -8.96 -3.97 5.17
N GLY A 233 -7.75 -3.79 4.66
CA GLY A 233 -7.49 -3.71 3.23
C GLY A 233 -6.20 -3.01 2.90
N VAL A 234 -6.02 -2.63 1.63
CA VAL A 234 -4.84 -1.93 1.10
C VAL A 234 -5.27 -0.58 0.53
N GLU A 235 -4.64 0.50 0.95
CA GLU A 235 -4.88 1.83 0.42
C GLU A 235 -4.45 1.91 -1.05
N THR A 236 -5.31 2.44 -1.92
CA THR A 236 -5.06 2.40 -3.37
C THR A 236 -3.93 3.32 -3.84
N GLU A 237 -3.67 4.42 -3.10
CA GLU A 237 -2.61 5.36 -3.46
C GLU A 237 -1.27 5.06 -2.82
N SER A 238 -1.25 4.76 -1.51
CA SER A 238 -0.02 4.50 -0.76
C SER A 238 0.45 3.06 -0.88
N LEU A 239 -0.47 2.14 -1.25
CA LEU A 239 -0.28 0.69 -1.26
C LEU A 239 0.11 0.12 0.12
N GLU A 240 -0.19 0.87 1.17
CA GLU A 240 -0.01 0.44 2.55
C GLU A 240 -1.27 -0.24 3.07
N VAL A 241 -1.09 -1.13 4.04
CA VAL A 241 -2.24 -1.78 4.69
C VAL A 241 -3.00 -0.77 5.53
N SER A 242 -4.30 -0.69 5.31
CA SER A 242 -5.20 0.14 6.12
C SER A 242 -5.73 -0.67 7.29
N TYR A 243 -5.88 -0.01 8.44
CA TYR A 243 -6.29 -0.65 9.68
C TYR A 243 -7.48 0.05 10.31
N LEU A 244 -8.40 -0.74 10.88
CA LEU A 244 -9.37 -0.28 11.85
C LEU A 244 -8.69 -0.22 13.23
N ASN A 245 -8.57 0.97 13.79
CA ASN A 245 -7.89 1.18 15.05
C ASN A 245 -8.89 1.13 16.23
N MET A 246 -8.91 0.02 16.96
CA MET A 246 -9.77 -0.19 18.11
C MET A 246 -9.27 0.49 19.41
N SER A 247 -8.06 1.08 19.41
CA SER A 247 -7.53 1.75 20.59
C SER A 247 -8.18 3.11 20.86
N LYS A 248 -8.76 3.74 19.81
CA LYS A 248 -9.24 5.12 19.87
C LYS A 248 -10.71 5.26 20.26
N GLN A 249 -11.53 4.27 19.97
CA GLN A 249 -12.98 4.38 20.12
C GLN A 249 -13.55 3.14 20.82
N TYR A 250 -14.62 3.35 21.57
CA TYR A 250 -15.40 2.26 22.14
C TYR A 250 -16.28 1.61 21.07
N ILE A 251 -16.96 2.44 20.27
CA ILE A 251 -17.78 1.98 19.13
C ILE A 251 -17.16 2.46 17.83
N SER A 252 -16.89 1.53 16.93
CA SER A 252 -16.45 1.80 15.57
C SER A 252 -17.56 1.48 14.58
N CYS A 253 -17.77 2.33 13.58
CA CYS A 253 -18.81 2.14 12.57
C CYS A 253 -18.23 1.71 11.22
N VAL A 254 -18.89 0.72 10.61
CA VAL A 254 -18.74 0.32 9.22
C VAL A 254 -20.03 0.71 8.50
N TYR A 255 -19.95 1.71 7.64
CA TYR A 255 -21.09 2.23 6.91
C TYR A 255 -21.22 1.53 5.56
N ALA A 256 -22.39 0.97 5.27
CA ALA A 256 -22.68 0.28 4.01
C ALA A 256 -24.09 0.63 3.54
N GLU A 257 -24.18 1.27 2.38
CA GLU A 257 -25.48 1.69 1.79
C GLU A 257 -25.95 0.66 0.77
N GLY A 258 -26.93 -0.16 1.17
CA GLY A 258 -27.74 -0.98 0.25
C GLY A 258 -27.02 -2.04 -0.56
N LYS A 259 -25.81 -2.46 -0.19
CA LYS A 259 -25.01 -3.43 -0.92
C LYS A 259 -24.50 -4.52 0.01
N ASP A 260 -24.16 -5.66 -0.59
CA ASP A 260 -23.59 -6.79 0.11
C ASP A 260 -22.25 -6.45 0.76
N TYR A 261 -22.25 -6.30 2.06
CA TYR A 261 -21.06 -6.09 2.89
C TYR A 261 -20.76 -7.30 3.77
N THR A 262 -21.54 -8.38 3.63
CA THR A 262 -21.45 -9.55 4.48
C THR A 262 -20.11 -10.25 4.38
N ALA A 263 -19.52 -10.29 3.18
CA ALA A 263 -18.18 -10.82 2.97
C ALA A 263 -17.12 -10.05 3.78
N PHE A 264 -17.17 -8.70 3.76
CA PHE A 264 -16.25 -7.86 4.52
C PHE A 264 -16.41 -8.06 6.03
N ILE A 265 -17.66 -8.10 6.53
CA ILE A 265 -17.92 -8.30 7.98
C ILE A 265 -17.49 -9.69 8.44
N SER A 266 -17.73 -10.72 7.63
CA SER A 266 -17.24 -12.07 7.90
C SER A 266 -15.71 -12.10 8.04
N MET A 267 -15.01 -11.43 7.12
CA MET A 267 -13.56 -11.31 7.14
C MET A 267 -13.06 -10.50 8.33
N LEU A 268 -13.75 -9.42 8.69
CA LEU A 268 -13.43 -8.61 9.86
C LEU A 268 -13.55 -9.43 11.16
N GLY A 269 -14.57 -10.29 11.26
CA GLY A 269 -14.74 -11.24 12.35
C GLY A 269 -13.59 -12.21 12.46
N TYR A 270 -13.19 -12.81 11.34
CA TYR A 270 -12.03 -13.71 11.29
C TYR A 270 -10.74 -13.01 11.71
N MET A 271 -10.46 -11.83 11.16
CA MET A 271 -9.23 -11.08 11.43
C MET A 271 -9.15 -10.63 12.89
N SER A 272 -10.27 -10.19 13.47
CA SER A 272 -10.33 -9.86 14.88
C SER A 272 -10.03 -11.07 15.77
N ALA A 273 -10.62 -12.22 15.46
CA ALA A 273 -10.43 -13.46 16.20
C ALA A 273 -9.06 -14.11 15.99
N ALA A 274 -8.35 -13.74 14.91
CA ALA A 274 -6.99 -14.22 14.64
C ALA A 274 -5.91 -13.49 15.49
N MET A 275 -6.28 -12.38 16.15
CA MET A 275 -5.39 -11.62 17.02
C MET A 275 -5.28 -12.30 18.39
N ALA A 276 -4.08 -12.32 18.98
CA ALA A 276 -3.87 -12.92 20.29
C ALA A 276 -4.59 -12.12 21.40
N ASN A 277 -5.11 -12.84 22.40
CA ASN A 277 -5.77 -12.26 23.57
C ASN A 277 -7.04 -11.44 23.26
N ILE A 278 -7.71 -11.71 22.15
CA ILE A 278 -8.98 -11.11 21.80
C ILE A 278 -10.06 -12.18 21.73
N ASN A 279 -11.14 -11.98 22.48
CA ASN A 279 -12.36 -12.78 22.36
C ASN A 279 -13.29 -12.06 21.37
N THR A 280 -13.55 -12.66 20.23
CA THR A 280 -14.42 -12.07 19.23
C THR A 280 -15.77 -12.76 19.20
N THR A 281 -16.83 -11.97 19.39
CA THR A 281 -18.22 -12.39 19.22
C THR A 281 -18.82 -11.63 18.04
N VAL A 282 -19.43 -12.34 17.11
CA VAL A 282 -20.13 -11.78 15.95
C VAL A 282 -21.62 -12.04 16.09
N ILE A 283 -22.41 -10.97 16.18
CA ILE A 283 -23.87 -11.05 16.19
C ILE A 283 -24.37 -10.92 14.76
N ASP A 284 -24.73 -12.05 14.18
CA ASP A 284 -25.25 -12.17 12.83
C ASP A 284 -26.78 -12.20 12.87
N SER A 285 -27.38 -11.02 13.02
CA SER A 285 -28.81 -10.87 13.23
C SER A 285 -29.67 -11.34 12.04
N GLU A 286 -29.13 -11.42 10.85
CA GLU A 286 -29.84 -11.83 9.64
C GLU A 286 -29.42 -13.23 9.15
N ASN A 287 -28.46 -13.86 9.82
CA ASN A 287 -27.85 -15.15 9.46
C ASN A 287 -27.37 -15.20 8.01
N GLN A 288 -26.63 -14.16 7.59
CA GLN A 288 -26.13 -13.99 6.22
C GLN A 288 -24.60 -14.06 6.13
N LEU A 289 -23.91 -14.07 7.27
CA LEU A 289 -22.45 -14.08 7.27
C LEU A 289 -21.90 -15.47 7.05
N LYS A 290 -20.69 -15.53 6.46
CA LYS A 290 -19.88 -16.74 6.47
C LYS A 290 -19.24 -16.87 7.86
N HIS A 291 -19.49 -17.99 8.54
CA HIS A 291 -18.95 -18.26 9.86
C HIS A 291 -17.57 -18.93 9.77
N TYR A 292 -16.63 -18.41 10.53
CA TYR A 292 -15.26 -18.95 10.64
C TYR A 292 -14.99 -19.47 12.05
N ASP A 293 -14.31 -20.60 12.17
CA ASP A 293 -14.12 -21.34 13.42
C ASP A 293 -13.48 -20.58 14.59
N LYS A 294 -12.80 -19.46 14.32
CA LYS A 294 -12.09 -18.70 15.35
C LYS A 294 -12.97 -17.75 16.16
N ALA A 295 -14.06 -17.25 15.59
CA ALA A 295 -14.99 -16.33 16.23
C ALA A 295 -16.24 -17.03 16.77
N ASN A 296 -16.83 -16.49 17.82
CA ASN A 296 -18.11 -16.96 18.34
C ASN A 296 -19.26 -16.27 17.58
N TYR A 297 -20.05 -17.02 16.83
CA TYR A 297 -21.18 -16.51 16.04
C TYR A 297 -22.52 -16.73 16.77
N LEU A 298 -23.27 -15.64 16.94
CA LEU A 298 -24.64 -15.65 17.49
C LEU A 298 -25.63 -15.32 16.37
N PHE A 299 -26.40 -16.28 15.93
CA PHE A 299 -27.27 -16.15 14.76
C PHE A 299 -28.70 -16.66 14.99
N SER A 300 -28.99 -17.31 16.11
CA SER A 300 -30.34 -17.67 16.49
C SER A 300 -30.89 -16.70 17.54
N LYS A 301 -32.21 -16.46 17.56
CA LYS A 301 -32.84 -15.61 18.57
C LYS A 301 -32.38 -15.95 20.00
N LYS A 302 -32.29 -17.25 20.32
CA LYS A 302 -31.85 -17.72 21.63
C LYS A 302 -30.38 -17.37 21.90
N SER A 303 -29.46 -17.67 20.97
CA SER A 303 -28.02 -17.38 21.13
C SER A 303 -27.75 -15.87 21.20
N ILE A 304 -28.51 -15.07 20.46
CA ILE A 304 -28.40 -13.60 20.48
C ILE A 304 -28.85 -13.07 21.83
N SER A 305 -30.02 -13.53 22.36
CA SER A 305 -30.52 -13.15 23.67
C SER A 305 -29.54 -13.48 24.80
N GLU A 306 -29.04 -14.74 24.83
CA GLU A 306 -28.03 -15.16 25.82
C GLU A 306 -26.71 -14.38 25.65
N GLY A 307 -26.33 -14.00 24.43
CA GLY A 307 -25.14 -13.20 24.13
C GLY A 307 -25.28 -11.76 24.64
N ILE A 308 -26.43 -11.13 24.45
CA ILE A 308 -26.71 -9.79 25.00
C ILE A 308 -26.68 -9.80 26.53
N ASP A 309 -27.26 -10.83 27.15
CA ASP A 309 -27.23 -10.98 28.62
C ASP A 309 -25.78 -11.14 29.13
N THR A 310 -24.99 -11.96 28.47
CA THR A 310 -23.57 -12.17 28.78
C THR A 310 -22.76 -10.88 28.62
N LEU A 311 -22.95 -10.16 27.52
CA LEU A 311 -22.27 -8.90 27.25
C LEU A 311 -22.62 -7.84 28.28
N PHE A 312 -23.91 -7.72 28.62
CA PHE A 312 -24.38 -6.80 29.67
C PHE A 312 -23.77 -7.14 31.04
N ALA A 313 -23.78 -8.42 31.43
CA ALA A 313 -23.19 -8.86 32.69
C ALA A 313 -21.67 -8.55 32.72
N THR A 314 -20.94 -8.81 31.65
CA THR A 314 -19.50 -8.52 31.51
C THR A 314 -19.21 -7.01 31.68
N VAL A 315 -19.98 -6.16 30.99
CA VAL A 315 -19.81 -4.70 31.07
C VAL A 315 -20.13 -4.20 32.48
N LEU A 316 -21.18 -4.70 33.09
CA LEU A 316 -21.58 -4.29 34.44
C LEU A 316 -20.57 -4.73 35.50
N GLU A 317 -20.11 -5.97 35.46
CA GLU A 317 -19.09 -6.51 36.37
C GLU A 317 -17.80 -5.72 36.30
N ARG A 318 -17.26 -5.55 35.08
CA ARG A 318 -16.02 -4.79 34.85
C ARG A 318 -16.15 -3.34 35.29
N HIS A 319 -17.31 -2.70 35.01
CA HIS A 319 -17.59 -1.34 35.45
C HIS A 319 -17.56 -1.20 36.98
N ASN A 320 -18.23 -2.08 37.69
CA ASN A 320 -18.29 -2.05 39.15
C ASN A 320 -16.91 -2.32 39.76
N THR A 321 -16.21 -3.34 39.29
CA THR A 321 -14.87 -3.68 39.78
C THR A 321 -13.86 -2.54 39.56
N ILE A 322 -13.88 -1.88 38.42
CA ILE A 322 -12.99 -0.73 38.15
C ILE A 322 -13.35 0.43 39.06
N LYS A 323 -14.64 0.73 39.22
CA LYS A 323 -15.11 1.80 40.08
C LYS A 323 -14.74 1.57 41.54
N ASP A 324 -14.85 0.34 42.02
CA ASP A 324 -14.49 -0.03 43.39
C ASP A 324 -12.96 0.08 43.57
N ALA A 325 -12.16 -0.39 42.59
CA ALA A 325 -10.72 -0.26 42.63
C ALA A 325 -10.28 1.22 42.62
N GLU A 326 -10.91 2.07 41.79
CA GLU A 326 -10.63 3.53 41.75
C GLU A 326 -10.97 4.19 43.11
N ASN A 327 -12.11 3.83 43.73
CA ASN A 327 -12.53 4.37 45.04
C ASN A 327 -11.60 3.93 46.18
N GLU A 328 -11.09 2.72 46.12
CA GLU A 328 -10.22 2.15 47.16
C GLU A 328 -8.71 2.44 46.90
N GLY A 329 -8.38 3.10 45.79
CA GLY A 329 -6.98 3.37 45.38
C GLY A 329 -6.18 2.10 45.05
N LYS A 330 -6.87 1.04 44.62
CA LYS A 330 -6.27 -0.24 44.19
C LYS A 330 -5.92 -0.22 42.75
N GLU A 331 -5.03 -1.12 42.34
CA GLU A 331 -4.67 -1.35 40.94
C GLU A 331 -5.89 -1.88 40.14
N ILE A 332 -6.13 -1.31 38.96
CA ILE A 332 -7.25 -1.71 38.09
C ILE A 332 -6.92 -3.08 37.49
N PRO A 333 -7.82 -4.08 37.61
CA PRO A 333 -7.61 -5.39 37.01
C PRO A 333 -7.49 -5.31 35.48
N GLN A 334 -6.58 -6.10 34.92
CA GLN A 334 -6.49 -6.26 33.47
C GLN A 334 -7.47 -7.35 33.01
N TYR A 335 -8.30 -7.01 32.02
CA TYR A 335 -9.25 -7.93 31.41
C TYR A 335 -8.78 -8.31 30.00
N PRO A 336 -9.14 -9.50 29.49
CA PRO A 336 -9.00 -9.80 28.07
C PRO A 336 -9.86 -8.83 27.24
N LEU A 337 -9.42 -8.52 26.03
CA LEU A 337 -10.20 -7.67 25.14
C LEU A 337 -11.38 -8.46 24.55
N GLU A 338 -12.59 -7.93 24.75
CA GLU A 338 -13.80 -8.41 24.10
C GLU A 338 -14.12 -7.53 22.88
N VAL A 339 -14.21 -8.12 21.72
CA VAL A 339 -14.65 -7.45 20.50
C VAL A 339 -15.99 -8.02 20.08
N VAL A 340 -16.99 -7.17 19.99
CA VAL A 340 -18.34 -7.54 19.55
C VAL A 340 -18.63 -6.86 18.22
N ILE A 341 -18.90 -7.66 17.20
CA ILE A 341 -19.24 -7.19 15.85
C ILE A 341 -20.74 -7.42 15.65
N ILE A 342 -21.48 -6.36 15.35
CA ILE A 342 -22.93 -6.39 15.08
C ILE A 342 -23.12 -6.20 13.59
N SER A 343 -23.64 -7.20 12.89
CA SER A 343 -23.80 -7.18 11.42
C SER A 343 -24.89 -6.22 10.92
N SER A 344 -25.94 -6.02 11.73
CA SER A 344 -26.97 -5.01 11.56
C SER A 344 -27.57 -4.66 12.91
N LEU A 345 -27.41 -3.42 13.34
CA LEU A 345 -27.97 -2.95 14.61
C LEU A 345 -29.50 -2.85 14.53
N TYR A 346 -30.02 -2.48 13.36
CA TYR A 346 -31.47 -2.41 13.14
C TYR A 346 -32.12 -3.79 13.27
N ALA A 347 -31.63 -4.75 12.52
CA ALA A 347 -32.16 -6.12 12.56
C ALA A 347 -31.99 -6.77 13.94
N LEU A 348 -30.91 -6.46 14.65
CA LEU A 348 -30.71 -6.90 16.02
C LEU A 348 -31.81 -6.34 16.95
N LYS A 349 -32.05 -5.03 16.91
CA LYS A 349 -33.06 -4.39 17.79
C LYS A 349 -34.46 -4.87 17.52
N GLU A 350 -34.81 -5.18 16.26
CA GLU A 350 -36.12 -5.73 15.90
C GLU A 350 -36.37 -7.16 16.47
N GLN A 351 -35.30 -7.91 16.70
CA GLN A 351 -35.38 -9.30 17.20
C GLN A 351 -35.40 -9.37 18.73
N LEU A 352 -34.85 -8.36 19.41
CA LEU A 352 -34.73 -8.33 20.84
C LEU A 352 -36.04 -7.92 21.51
N GLU A 353 -36.32 -8.50 22.70
CA GLU A 353 -37.39 -8.05 23.56
C GLU A 353 -37.05 -6.72 24.21
N GLU A 354 -38.05 -6.00 24.76
CA GLU A 354 -37.88 -4.67 25.37
C GLU A 354 -36.75 -4.66 26.42
N LYS A 355 -36.72 -5.64 27.33
CA LYS A 355 -35.66 -5.74 28.35
C LYS A 355 -34.26 -5.98 27.77
N GLU A 356 -34.15 -6.73 26.70
CA GLU A 356 -32.88 -6.98 26.03
C GLU A 356 -32.39 -5.74 25.28
N ASN A 357 -33.33 -5.00 24.67
CA ASN A 357 -33.04 -3.71 24.05
C ASN A 357 -32.56 -2.67 25.09
N GLU A 358 -33.15 -2.65 26.30
CA GLU A 358 -32.66 -1.80 27.38
C GLU A 358 -31.23 -2.18 27.82
N LYS A 359 -30.93 -3.48 27.94
CA LYS A 359 -29.57 -3.96 28.25
C LYS A 359 -28.57 -3.56 27.18
N LEU A 360 -28.92 -3.77 25.90
CA LEU A 360 -28.08 -3.35 24.77
C LEU A 360 -27.84 -1.84 24.81
N ALA A 361 -28.88 -1.04 25.02
CA ALA A 361 -28.74 0.41 25.11
C ALA A 361 -27.81 0.84 26.26
N LEU A 362 -27.88 0.17 27.41
CA LEU A 362 -26.95 0.40 28.52
C LEU A 362 -25.52 0.01 28.19
N VAL A 363 -25.31 -1.11 27.52
CA VAL A 363 -23.98 -1.53 27.03
C VAL A 363 -23.39 -0.48 26.08
N LEU A 364 -24.17 -0.03 25.10
CA LEU A 364 -23.74 0.99 24.16
C LEU A 364 -23.43 2.34 24.82
N GLU A 365 -24.18 2.71 25.88
CA GLU A 365 -24.01 3.98 26.60
C GLU A 365 -22.87 3.93 27.62
N LYS A 366 -22.82 2.89 28.46
CA LYS A 366 -21.94 2.81 29.63
C LYS A 366 -20.61 2.15 29.36
N GLY A 367 -20.50 1.45 28.26
CA GLY A 367 -19.26 0.85 27.86
C GLY A 367 -18.17 1.90 27.57
N SER A 368 -16.95 1.52 27.78
CA SER A 368 -15.79 2.40 27.58
C SER A 368 -14.56 1.58 27.26
N GLN A 369 -13.53 2.25 26.76
CA GLN A 369 -12.23 1.63 26.49
C GLN A 369 -11.58 1.04 27.75
N LYS A 370 -11.83 1.63 28.92
CA LYS A 370 -11.31 1.15 30.21
C LYS A 370 -11.84 -0.25 30.58
N LEU A 371 -13.02 -0.63 30.08
CA LEU A 371 -13.61 -1.96 30.32
C LEU A 371 -12.99 -3.05 29.43
N ASN A 372 -12.08 -2.70 28.55
CA ASN A 372 -11.49 -3.60 27.54
C ASN A 372 -12.56 -4.31 26.70
N VAL A 373 -13.62 -3.59 26.33
CA VAL A 373 -14.68 -4.00 25.40
C VAL A 373 -14.64 -3.05 24.19
N ARG A 374 -14.84 -3.59 23.00
CA ARG A 374 -14.98 -2.81 21.75
C ARG A 374 -16.17 -3.32 20.99
N ILE A 375 -16.92 -2.40 20.39
CA ILE A 375 -18.07 -2.74 19.56
C ILE A 375 -17.81 -2.22 18.15
N ILE A 376 -18.07 -3.05 17.16
CA ILE A 376 -18.06 -2.69 15.75
C ILE A 376 -19.49 -2.85 15.23
N ILE A 377 -20.08 -1.78 14.74
CA ILE A 377 -21.45 -1.77 14.19
C ILE A 377 -21.36 -1.63 12.68
N ALA A 378 -21.87 -2.61 11.94
CA ALA A 378 -22.05 -2.50 10.50
C ALA A 378 -23.51 -2.17 10.21
N GLU A 379 -23.75 -1.06 9.51
CA GLU A 379 -25.11 -0.60 9.20
C GLU A 379 -25.07 0.53 8.15
N SER A 380 -26.20 0.84 7.51
CA SER A 380 -26.30 2.03 6.68
C SER A 380 -26.12 3.31 7.50
N ALA A 381 -25.51 4.33 6.90
CA ALA A 381 -25.30 5.60 7.58
C ALA A 381 -26.62 6.26 8.02
N LYS A 382 -27.66 6.12 7.20
CA LYS A 382 -29.01 6.61 7.51
C LYS A 382 -29.60 5.91 8.73
N CYS A 383 -29.44 4.61 8.83
CA CYS A 383 -29.94 3.84 9.95
C CYS A 383 -29.18 4.17 11.25
N ILE A 384 -27.84 4.22 11.21
CA ILE A 384 -27.05 4.66 12.38
C ILE A 384 -27.46 6.06 12.83
N ALA A 385 -27.68 6.98 11.89
CA ALA A 385 -28.08 8.34 12.21
C ALA A 385 -29.50 8.47 12.79
N SER A 386 -30.38 7.49 12.58
CA SER A 386 -31.70 7.49 13.22
C SER A 386 -31.61 7.43 14.75
N TYR A 387 -30.49 6.95 15.29
CA TYR A 387 -30.20 6.92 16.71
C TYR A 387 -29.54 8.20 17.26
N ASN A 388 -29.53 9.30 16.49
CA ASN A 388 -28.87 10.56 16.89
C ASN A 388 -29.43 11.20 18.17
N PHE A 389 -30.63 10.85 18.61
CA PHE A 389 -31.22 11.28 19.85
C PHE A 389 -30.74 10.45 21.06
N GLU A 390 -30.28 9.23 20.82
CA GLU A 390 -29.78 8.33 21.85
C GLU A 390 -28.48 8.87 22.46
N LYS A 391 -28.32 8.66 23.76
CA LYS A 391 -27.16 9.16 24.48
C LYS A 391 -25.88 8.47 24.06
N TRP A 392 -25.92 7.16 23.85
CA TRP A 392 -24.77 6.39 23.38
C TRP A 392 -24.27 6.86 22.03
N TYR A 393 -25.17 7.25 21.12
CA TYR A 393 -24.79 7.79 19.81
C TYR A 393 -23.97 9.08 19.99
N LYS A 394 -24.48 10.03 20.79
CA LYS A 394 -23.82 11.33 21.00
C LYS A 394 -22.45 11.21 21.68
N THR A 395 -22.29 10.18 22.52
CA THR A 395 -21.08 10.02 23.35
C THR A 395 -20.03 9.14 22.68
N ASN A 396 -20.45 8.07 21.98
CA ASN A 396 -19.58 6.98 21.60
C ASN A 396 -19.40 6.81 20.08
N ILE A 397 -20.21 7.49 19.25
CA ILE A 397 -20.04 7.44 17.79
C ILE A 397 -19.19 8.62 17.31
N SER A 398 -18.11 8.29 16.58
CA SER A 398 -17.33 9.29 15.86
C SER A 398 -18.02 9.68 14.55
N GLN A 399 -18.13 10.97 14.31
CA GLN A 399 -18.60 11.50 13.03
C GLN A 399 -17.46 11.77 12.03
N THR A 400 -16.21 11.49 12.41
CA THR A 400 -15.02 11.75 11.60
C THR A 400 -14.16 10.51 11.36
N ASP A 401 -14.55 9.38 11.96
CA ASP A 401 -13.80 8.12 11.84
C ASP A 401 -14.75 6.96 11.57
N GLY A 402 -14.36 6.09 10.65
CA GLY A 402 -15.13 4.89 10.27
C GLY A 402 -14.65 4.29 8.98
N ILE A 403 -15.32 3.22 8.57
CA ILE A 403 -15.10 2.59 7.27
C ILE A 403 -16.38 2.77 6.45
N TRP A 404 -16.23 3.19 5.21
CA TRP A 404 -17.31 3.27 4.24
C TRP A 404 -17.12 2.19 3.17
N ILE A 405 -18.14 1.40 2.87
CA ILE A 405 -18.09 0.35 1.85
C ILE A 405 -18.86 0.80 0.61
N GLY A 406 -18.25 0.68 -0.56
CA GLY A 406 -18.88 0.99 -1.84
C GLY A 406 -19.09 2.49 -2.11
N ASN A 407 -20.09 2.78 -2.92
CA ASN A 407 -20.41 4.13 -3.41
C ASN A 407 -21.03 5.04 -2.35
N GLY A 408 -21.22 6.33 -2.70
CA GLY A 408 -22.11 7.23 -1.98
C GLY A 408 -21.50 7.91 -0.76
N ILE A 409 -20.20 7.82 -0.55
CA ILE A 409 -19.55 8.51 0.58
C ILE A 409 -19.74 10.04 0.52
N THR A 410 -19.94 10.60 -0.66
CA THR A 410 -20.21 12.04 -0.85
C THR A 410 -21.69 12.42 -0.72
N ASP A 411 -22.59 11.44 -0.73
CA ASP A 411 -24.04 11.66 -0.79
C ASP A 411 -24.70 11.59 0.60
N GLN A 412 -23.88 11.58 1.64
CA GLN A 412 -24.30 11.48 3.02
C GLN A 412 -23.72 12.63 3.88
N TYR A 413 -24.34 12.90 5.03
CA TYR A 413 -23.97 13.98 5.94
C TYR A 413 -23.58 13.52 7.34
N TYR A 414 -23.55 12.22 7.57
CA TYR A 414 -23.35 11.63 8.92
C TYR A 414 -21.87 11.43 9.26
N LEU A 415 -21.10 11.00 8.27
CA LEU A 415 -19.65 10.93 8.37
C LEU A 415 -19.06 12.20 7.76
N LYS A 416 -18.48 13.05 8.58
CA LYS A 416 -17.96 14.36 8.18
C LYS A 416 -16.61 14.23 7.52
N LEU A 417 -16.54 14.64 6.25
CA LEU A 417 -15.30 14.66 5.48
C LEU A 417 -14.70 16.07 5.49
N THR A 418 -13.40 16.16 5.68
CA THR A 418 -12.64 17.43 5.60
C THR A 418 -12.44 17.90 4.17
N LYS A 419 -12.39 16.95 3.22
CA LYS A 419 -12.24 17.20 1.79
C LYS A 419 -12.91 16.10 0.99
N THR A 420 -13.58 16.46 -0.07
CA THR A 420 -14.10 15.53 -1.09
C THR A 420 -13.36 15.76 -2.41
N THR A 421 -13.22 14.70 -3.21
CA THR A 421 -12.61 14.74 -4.55
C THR A 421 -13.59 14.21 -5.57
N SER A 422 -13.39 14.55 -6.85
CA SER A 422 -14.22 14.03 -7.95
C SER A 422 -14.14 12.50 -8.07
N GLU A 423 -13.05 11.88 -7.64
CA GLU A 423 -12.89 10.44 -7.63
C GLU A 423 -13.86 9.75 -6.65
N MET A 424 -14.21 10.41 -5.55
CA MET A 424 -15.15 9.87 -4.55
C MET A 424 -16.61 9.83 -5.05
N THR A 425 -16.93 10.50 -6.15
CA THR A 425 -18.26 10.47 -6.79
C THR A 425 -18.38 9.36 -7.85
N GLN A 426 -17.26 8.70 -8.19
CA GLN A 426 -17.26 7.60 -9.15
C GLN A 426 -17.83 6.33 -8.55
N GLU A 427 -18.46 5.52 -9.39
CA GLU A 427 -18.91 4.19 -8.98
C GLU A 427 -17.71 3.28 -8.71
N ILE A 428 -17.77 2.59 -7.59
CA ILE A 428 -16.76 1.60 -7.19
C ILE A 428 -17.47 0.29 -6.80
N SER A 429 -16.80 -0.85 -6.97
CA SER A 429 -17.33 -2.14 -6.52
C SER A 429 -17.30 -2.28 -5.00
N ASN A 430 -18.02 -3.25 -4.45
CA ASN A 430 -18.05 -3.54 -3.00
C ASN A 430 -16.69 -4.04 -2.44
N GLN A 431 -15.76 -4.39 -3.33
CA GLN A 431 -14.37 -4.68 -2.94
C GLN A 431 -13.59 -3.42 -2.58
N TYR A 432 -14.15 -2.23 -2.82
CA TYR A 432 -13.56 -0.95 -2.47
C TYR A 432 -14.42 -0.21 -1.47
N GLY A 433 -13.75 0.61 -0.70
CA GLY A 433 -14.36 1.50 0.26
C GLY A 433 -13.42 2.63 0.64
N TYR A 434 -13.74 3.28 1.73
CA TYR A 434 -12.92 4.38 2.26
C TYR A 434 -12.67 4.15 3.75
N SER A 435 -11.41 4.22 4.15
CA SER A 435 -11.02 4.38 5.55
C SER A 435 -11.02 5.86 5.88
N VAL A 436 -11.86 6.28 6.80
CA VAL A 436 -11.97 7.68 7.23
C VAL A 436 -11.36 7.84 8.60
N LYS A 437 -10.36 8.72 8.71
CA LYS A 437 -9.64 9.03 9.95
C LYS A 437 -9.55 10.54 10.12
N ALA A 438 -10.11 11.06 11.19
CA ALA A 438 -10.20 12.51 11.45
C ALA A 438 -10.80 13.29 10.26
N GLY A 439 -11.79 12.72 9.58
CA GLY A 439 -12.45 13.29 8.41
C GLY A 439 -11.69 13.18 7.10
N LYS A 440 -10.49 12.63 7.08
CA LYS A 440 -9.75 12.34 5.86
C LYS A 440 -10.11 10.95 5.35
N ALA A 441 -10.75 10.89 4.20
CA ALA A 441 -11.10 9.64 3.53
C ALA A 441 -9.95 9.20 2.61
N VAL A 442 -9.55 7.94 2.72
CA VAL A 442 -8.56 7.29 1.86
C VAL A 442 -9.24 6.07 1.23
N LYS A 443 -9.16 5.94 -0.09
CA LYS A 443 -9.72 4.81 -0.82
C LYS A 443 -8.93 3.54 -0.50
N VAL A 444 -9.64 2.47 -0.17
CA VAL A 444 -9.07 1.19 0.26
C VAL A 444 -9.68 0.06 -0.57
N LYS A 445 -8.85 -0.83 -1.07
CA LYS A 445 -9.27 -2.14 -1.55
C LYS A 445 -9.45 -3.03 -0.33
N LEU A 446 -10.70 -3.32 0.00
CA LEU A 446 -11.09 -4.02 1.22
C LEU A 446 -10.73 -5.51 1.17
N ILE A 447 -10.61 -6.12 2.34
CA ILE A 447 -10.48 -7.57 2.44
C ILE A 447 -11.74 -8.20 1.86
N TYR A 448 -11.54 -9.12 0.92
CA TYR A 448 -12.62 -9.83 0.24
C TYR A 448 -12.24 -11.29 0.01
N GLU A 449 -13.17 -12.21 0.27
CA GLU A 449 -13.04 -13.61 -0.07
C GLU A 449 -14.28 -14.02 -0.87
N GLY A 450 -14.14 -14.15 -2.18
CA GLY A 450 -15.19 -14.51 -3.11
C GLY A 450 -14.68 -14.50 -4.55
N GLU A 451 -15.47 -15.00 -5.48
CA GLU A 451 -15.17 -14.87 -6.91
C GLU A 451 -15.31 -13.39 -7.30
N VAL A 452 -14.41 -12.91 -8.14
CA VAL A 452 -14.46 -11.54 -8.69
C VAL A 452 -15.47 -11.58 -9.83
N GLU A 453 -16.60 -10.85 -9.70
CA GLU A 453 -17.55 -10.62 -10.80
C GLU A 453 -16.96 -9.67 -11.85
#